data_ae9624e717da466d5f9a9a4dec056d65
#
_entry.id   ae9624e717da466d5f9a9a4dec056d65
#
_cell.length_a   1.000
_cell.length_b   1.000
_cell.length_c   1.000
_cell.angle_alpha   90.00
_cell.angle_beta   90.00
_cell.angle_gamma   90.00
#
_symmetry.space_group_name_H-M   'P 1'
#
loop_
_entity.id
_entity.type
_entity.pdbx_description
1 polymer ?
#
loop_
_entity_poly.entity_id
_entity_poly.type
_entity_poly.pdbx_seq_one_letter_code
_entity_poly.pdbx_strand_id
1 'polypeptide(L)'
;MSETTKTIITIDDLAKIDLRLGTIVEAQRVEGSEKLLRLQVNIGEETRQILAGIGKRYTPEELLEKQILVVVNLAPRMMMGMESQGMLLAS
;
A
#
# COMPACT_ATOMS: atom_id res chain seq x y z
N MET A 1 18.62 -15.08 1.73
CA MET A 1 17.88 -15.25 1.52
C MET A 1 17.07 -15.60 1.72
N SER A 2 16.94 -15.68 1.79
CA SER A 2 16.24 -16.30 1.76
C SER A 2 15.36 -16.51 1.41
N GLU A 3 14.86 -16.24 1.10
CA GLU A 3 13.93 -16.55 0.76
C GLU A 3 13.32 -17.50 0.39
N THR A 4 13.28 -17.95 0.12
CA THR A 4 13.04 -19.22 -0.46
C THR A 4 12.08 -20.13 0.23
N THR A 5 11.57 -19.75 1.35
CA THR A 5 10.64 -20.55 2.11
C THR A 5 9.20 -20.40 1.68
N LYS A 6 8.95 -19.55 0.71
CA LYS A 6 7.58 -19.32 0.28
C LYS A 6 7.09 -20.42 -0.64
N THR A 7 5.84 -20.79 -0.45
CA THR A 7 5.18 -21.75 -1.30
C THR A 7 5.01 -21.21 -2.71
N ILE A 8 5.23 -22.04 -3.69
CA ILE A 8 4.99 -21.65 -5.07
C ILE A 8 3.49 -21.55 -5.30
N ILE A 9 3.08 -20.47 -5.95
CA ILE A 9 1.67 -20.26 -6.28
C ILE A 9 1.45 -20.45 -7.78
N THR A 10 0.20 -20.62 -8.15
CA THR A 10 -0.16 -20.86 -9.54
C THR A 10 -0.74 -19.59 -10.15
N ILE A 11 -0.96 -19.64 -11.46
CA ILE A 11 -1.64 -18.56 -12.17
C ILE A 11 -3.04 -18.32 -11.58
N ASP A 12 -3.71 -19.39 -11.16
CA ASP A 12 -5.03 -19.25 -10.57
C ASP A 12 -4.98 -18.47 -9.25
N ASP A 13 -3.92 -18.70 -8.47
CA ASP A 13 -3.75 -17.97 -7.23
C ASP A 13 -3.49 -16.50 -7.52
N LEU A 14 -2.68 -16.22 -8.53
CA LEU A 14 -2.39 -14.85 -8.91
C LEU A 14 -3.64 -14.14 -9.41
N ALA A 15 -4.51 -14.85 -10.08
CA ALA A 15 -5.75 -14.27 -10.62
C ALA A 15 -6.71 -13.83 -9.52
N LYS A 16 -6.51 -14.29 -8.29
CA LYS A 16 -7.33 -13.86 -7.16
C LYS A 16 -6.97 -12.46 -6.67
N ILE A 17 -5.82 -11.95 -7.09
CA ILE A 17 -5.35 -10.65 -6.65
C ILE A 17 -5.92 -9.58 -7.57
N ASP A 18 -6.59 -8.60 -6.96
CA ASP A 18 -7.15 -7.48 -7.71
C ASP A 18 -6.18 -6.31 -7.60
N LEU A 19 -5.46 -6.05 -8.67
CA LEU A 19 -4.50 -4.95 -8.75
C LEU A 19 -5.14 -3.80 -9.50
N ARG A 20 -5.03 -2.60 -8.92
CA ARG A 20 -5.54 -1.40 -9.56
C ARG A 20 -4.50 -0.29 -9.51
N LEU A 21 -4.51 0.54 -10.53
CA LEU A 21 -3.66 1.71 -10.56
C LEU A 21 -4.36 2.80 -9.77
N GLY A 22 -3.68 3.35 -8.78
CA GLY A 22 -4.24 4.41 -7.96
C GLY A 22 -3.34 5.63 -7.95
N THR A 23 -3.93 6.77 -7.61
CA THR A 23 -3.20 8.03 -7.49
C THR A 23 -3.19 8.45 -6.03
N ILE A 24 -2.01 8.77 -5.52
CA ILE A 24 -1.87 9.22 -4.14
C ILE A 24 -2.34 10.68 -4.08
N VAL A 25 -3.45 10.91 -3.39
CA VAL A 25 -4.02 12.25 -3.30
C VAL A 25 -3.69 12.93 -1.98
N GLU A 26 -3.24 12.16 -0.99
CA GLU A 26 -2.83 12.72 0.30
C GLU A 26 -1.80 11.79 0.92
N ALA A 27 -0.81 12.37 1.57
CA ALA A 27 0.23 11.59 2.23
C ALA A 27 0.69 12.33 3.47
N GLN A 28 0.79 11.60 4.59
CA GLN A 28 1.26 12.17 5.86
C GLN A 28 2.08 11.15 6.62
N ARG A 29 2.97 11.64 7.47
CA ARG A 29 3.69 10.75 8.36
C ARG A 29 2.80 10.38 9.53
N VAL A 30 2.94 9.13 9.98
CA VAL A 30 2.20 8.65 11.14
C VAL A 30 2.97 9.05 12.38
N GLU A 31 2.31 9.75 13.30
CA GLU A 31 2.93 10.16 14.54
C GLU A 31 3.35 8.92 15.32
N GLY A 32 4.56 8.93 15.82
CA GLY A 32 5.09 7.81 16.59
C GLY A 32 5.80 6.77 15.75
N SER A 33 5.86 6.96 14.44
CA SER A 33 6.57 6.04 13.57
C SER A 33 7.39 6.82 12.56
N GLU A 34 8.64 6.40 12.36
CA GLU A 34 9.50 7.05 11.39
C GLU A 34 9.31 6.51 9.98
N LYS A 35 8.78 5.31 9.86
CA LYS A 35 8.69 4.67 8.56
C LYS A 35 7.28 4.54 8.01
N LEU A 36 6.26 4.69 8.83
CA LEU A 36 4.90 4.56 8.35
C LEU A 36 4.39 5.88 7.77
N LEU A 37 3.84 5.78 6.58
CA LEU A 37 3.14 6.89 5.95
C LEU A 37 1.69 6.51 5.77
N ARG A 38 0.81 7.44 6.05
CA ARG A 38 -0.62 7.26 5.82
C ARG A 38 -0.95 7.89 4.47
N LEU A 39 -1.42 7.09 3.56
CA LEU A 39 -1.71 7.51 2.21
C LEU A 39 -3.19 7.40 1.92
N GLN A 40 -3.73 8.41 1.25
CA GLN A 40 -5.07 8.33 0.69
C GLN A 40 -4.87 8.13 -0.81
N VAL A 41 -5.38 7.02 -1.32
CA VAL A 41 -5.14 6.63 -2.69
C VAL A 41 -6.46 6.51 -3.43
N ASN A 42 -6.60 7.28 -4.49
CA ASN A 42 -7.79 7.25 -5.32
C ASN A 42 -7.63 6.15 -6.36
N ILE A 43 -8.50 5.15 -6.30
CA ILE A 43 -8.46 4.01 -7.21
C ILE A 43 -9.55 4.08 -8.28
N GLY A 44 -10.09 5.26 -8.49
CA GLY A 44 -11.10 5.50 -9.52
C GLY A 44 -12.49 5.68 -8.96
N GLU A 45 -12.99 4.69 -8.25
CA GLU A 45 -14.34 4.74 -7.69
C GLU A 45 -14.36 5.23 -6.26
N GLU A 46 -13.26 5.09 -5.57
CA GLU A 46 -13.19 5.42 -4.16
C GLU A 46 -11.76 5.75 -3.77
N THR A 47 -11.61 6.30 -2.59
CA THR A 47 -10.30 6.58 -2.02
C THR A 47 -10.08 5.62 -0.88
N ARG A 48 -8.91 4.99 -0.84
CA ARG A 48 -8.56 4.04 0.22
C ARG A 48 -7.43 4.55 1.06
N GLN A 49 -7.50 4.27 2.35
CA GLN A 49 -6.42 4.60 3.26
C GLN A 49 -5.46 3.43 3.29
N ILE A 50 -4.20 3.70 3.02
CA ILE A 50 -3.17 2.67 3.01
C ILE A 50 -2.02 3.14 3.87
N LEU A 51 -1.57 2.27 4.77
CA LEU A 51 -0.42 2.55 5.61
C LEU A 51 0.76 1.78 5.04
N ALA A 52 1.82 2.49 4.72
CA ALA A 52 2.97 1.89 4.05
C ALA A 52 4.25 2.23 4.79
N GLY A 53 5.11 1.24 4.98
CA GLY A 53 6.36 1.42 5.70
C GLY A 53 7.47 1.95 4.83
N ILE A 54 7.21 3.01 4.10
CA ILE A 54 8.18 3.57 3.15
C ILE A 54 8.65 4.97 3.53
N GLY A 55 8.34 5.40 4.74
CA GLY A 55 8.63 6.76 5.18
C GLY A 55 10.09 7.09 5.33
N LYS A 56 10.97 6.09 5.37
CA LYS A 56 12.42 6.35 5.42
C LYS A 56 13.02 6.53 4.03
N ARG A 57 12.30 6.07 3.00
CA ARG A 57 12.78 6.15 1.61
C ARG A 57 12.13 7.29 0.85
N TYR A 58 10.95 7.70 1.26
CA TYR A 58 10.18 8.71 0.57
C TYR A 58 9.62 9.72 1.55
N THR A 59 9.51 10.95 1.12
CA THR A 59 8.80 11.96 1.91
C THR A 59 7.37 12.01 1.42
N PRO A 60 6.44 12.47 2.27
CA PRO A 60 5.05 12.60 1.84
C PRO A 60 4.90 13.48 0.59
N GLU A 61 5.69 14.54 0.52
CA GLU A 61 5.62 15.47 -0.61
C GLU A 61 5.99 14.82 -1.93
N GLU A 62 6.96 13.88 -1.88
CA GLU A 62 7.39 13.19 -3.10
C GLU A 62 6.31 12.29 -3.65
N LEU A 63 5.44 11.81 -2.80
CA LEU A 63 4.45 10.81 -3.18
C LEU A 63 3.16 11.41 -3.71
N LEU A 64 2.93 12.68 -3.43
CA LEU A 64 1.69 13.30 -3.89
C LEU A 64 1.55 13.24 -5.39
N GLU A 65 0.38 12.82 -5.85
CA GLU A 65 0.01 12.72 -7.25
C GLU A 65 0.73 11.63 -8.03
N LYS A 66 1.50 10.78 -7.34
CA LYS A 66 2.12 9.65 -8.02
C LYS A 66 1.11 8.54 -8.20
N GLN A 67 1.28 7.79 -9.28
CA GLN A 67 0.46 6.62 -9.54
C GLN A 67 1.19 5.38 -9.08
N ILE A 68 0.45 4.50 -8.40
CA ILE A 68 1.01 3.27 -7.85
C ILE A 68 0.04 2.13 -8.10
N LEU A 69 0.58 0.91 -8.07
CA LEU A 69 -0.27 -0.27 -8.12
C LEU A 69 -0.68 -0.63 -6.70
N VAL A 70 -1.95 -0.93 -6.54
CA VAL A 70 -2.53 -1.24 -5.23
C VAL A 70 -3.23 -2.58 -5.30
N VAL A 71 -2.96 -3.44 -4.31
CA VAL A 71 -3.74 -4.67 -4.13
C VAL A 71 -4.95 -4.27 -3.32
N VAL A 72 -6.13 -4.32 -3.94
CA VAL A 72 -7.34 -3.77 -3.33
C VAL A 72 -8.22 -4.80 -2.65
N ASN A 73 -8.00 -6.08 -2.92
CA ASN A 73 -8.86 -7.11 -2.32
C ASN A 73 -8.20 -7.85 -1.17
N LEU A 74 -7.34 -7.16 -0.43
CA LEU A 74 -6.79 -7.70 0.80
C LEU A 74 -7.69 -7.35 1.97
N ALA A 75 -7.73 -8.24 2.96
CA ALA A 75 -8.43 -7.94 4.19
C ALA A 75 -7.76 -6.74 4.88
N PRO A 76 -8.54 -5.84 5.45
CA PRO A 76 -7.97 -4.67 6.12
C PRO A 76 -7.08 -5.07 7.29
N ARG A 77 -6.05 -4.29 7.55
CA ARG A 77 -5.14 -4.52 8.67
C ARG A 77 -5.09 -3.28 9.53
N MET A 78 -4.96 -3.49 10.83
CA MET A 78 -4.81 -2.37 11.77
C MET A 78 -3.34 -2.16 12.05
N MET A 79 -2.89 -0.92 11.95
CA MET A 79 -1.52 -0.54 12.26
C MET A 79 -1.55 0.78 13.02
N MET A 80 -0.94 0.81 14.19
CA MET A 80 -0.88 2.05 14.98
C MET A 80 -2.25 2.67 15.20
N GLY A 81 -3.28 1.82 15.36
CA GLY A 81 -4.63 2.29 15.59
C GLY A 81 -5.39 2.75 14.36
N MET A 82 -4.81 2.56 13.18
CA MET A 82 -5.43 2.96 11.92
C MET A 82 -5.60 1.77 11.00
N GLU A 83 -6.63 1.82 10.18
CA GLU A 83 -6.92 0.73 9.26
C GLU A 83 -6.24 0.95 7.91
N SER A 84 -5.54 -0.07 7.44
CA SER A 84 -4.95 -0.06 6.10
C SER A 84 -5.81 -0.94 5.20
N GLN A 85 -6.33 -0.36 4.13
CA GLN A 85 -7.31 -1.03 3.25
C GLN A 85 -6.68 -1.48 1.94
N GLY A 86 -5.48 -1.99 2.01
CA GLY A 86 -4.80 -2.50 0.83
C GLY A 86 -3.30 -2.46 1.02
N MET A 87 -2.59 -2.79 -0.03
CA MET A 87 -1.14 -2.78 -0.02
C MET A 87 -0.66 -2.20 -1.35
N LEU A 88 0.32 -1.33 -1.29
CA LEU A 88 0.87 -0.77 -2.51
C LEU A 88 2.13 -1.53 -2.92
N LEU A 89 2.40 -1.52 -4.22
CA LEU A 89 3.64 -2.06 -4.76
C LEU A 89 4.51 -0.87 -5.10
N ALA A 90 5.62 -0.73 -4.38
CA ALA A 90 6.55 0.37 -4.57
C ALA A 90 7.81 -0.13 -5.24
N SER A 91 8.35 0.67 -6.11
CA SER A 91 9.61 0.32 -6.75
C SER A 91 10.76 1.11 -6.14
#